data_83e44e7cb19919c0500a69abdc21e886
#
_entry.id   83e44e7cb19919c0500a69abdc21e886
#
_cell.length_a   1.000
_cell.length_b   1.000
_cell.length_c   1.000
_cell.angle_alpha   90.00
_cell.angle_beta   90.00
_cell.angle_gamma   90.00
#
_symmetry.space_group_name_H-M   'P 1'
#
loop_
_entity.id
_entity.type
_entity.pdbx_description
1 polymer ?
#
loop_
_entity_poly.entity_id
_entity_poly.type
_entity_poly.pdbx_seq_one_letter_code
_entity_poly.pdbx_strand_id
1 'polypeptide(L)'
;LSADMLMVKLLFIEEEMGRSRVDSKSYTNRIIDLDILLLDSETLFSEKTIIPHPRMLDRKFVMIPLVEIAAHISHPVEQKPLHICLEACIDDSEIHKMDVQLNRPIPIFEKYNYIAIEGNIGAGKTSLTKMMEEDFNAKVVLERFADNPFLPKFYKDRERYGFPLEMSFLADRFQQLTD
;
A
#
# COMPACT_ATOMS: atom_id res chain seq x y z
N LEU A 1 -3.30 -14.79 -2.60
CA LEU A 1 -4.27 -14.32 -1.60
C LEU A 1 -5.64 -14.87 -1.98
N SER A 2 -6.39 -15.50 -1.06
CA SER A 2 -7.78 -15.89 -1.36
C SER A 2 -8.68 -14.64 -1.42
N ALA A 3 -9.80 -14.74 -2.13
CA ALA A 3 -10.79 -13.66 -2.23
C ALA A 3 -11.29 -13.18 -0.85
N ASP A 4 -11.56 -14.11 0.07
CA ASP A 4 -11.99 -13.78 1.43
C ASP A 4 -10.89 -13.04 2.23
N MET A 5 -9.62 -13.40 2.05
CA MET A 5 -8.50 -12.67 2.66
C MET A 5 -8.34 -11.27 2.05
N LEU A 6 -8.55 -11.13 0.75
CA LEU A 6 -8.54 -9.83 0.09
C LEU A 6 -9.69 -8.96 0.61
N MET A 7 -10.89 -9.49 0.71
CA MET A 7 -12.03 -8.77 1.27
C MET A 7 -11.77 -8.29 2.70
N VAL A 8 -11.19 -9.14 3.57
CA VAL A 8 -10.81 -8.73 4.93
C VAL A 8 -9.86 -7.54 4.92
N LYS A 9 -8.88 -7.53 4.02
CA LYS A 9 -7.95 -6.40 3.88
C LYS A 9 -8.65 -5.12 3.39
N LEU A 10 -9.56 -5.23 2.43
CA LEU A 10 -10.33 -4.08 1.94
C LEU A 10 -11.20 -3.48 3.05
N LEU A 11 -11.86 -4.32 3.83
CA LEU A 11 -12.66 -3.90 4.98
C LEU A 11 -11.81 -3.20 6.06
N PHE A 12 -10.60 -3.68 6.29
CA PHE A 12 -9.65 -3.02 7.20
C PHE A 12 -9.23 -1.63 6.68
N ILE A 13 -8.96 -1.51 5.37
CA ILE A 13 -8.64 -0.21 4.76
C ILE A 13 -9.81 0.77 4.90
N GLU A 14 -11.05 0.32 4.69
CA GLU A 14 -12.23 1.16 4.87
C GLU A 14 -12.36 1.68 6.32
N GLU A 15 -12.08 0.83 7.31
CA GLU A 15 -12.09 1.18 8.72
C GLU A 15 -11.01 2.21 9.06
N GLU A 16 -9.77 1.99 8.62
CA GLU A 16 -8.64 2.92 8.77
C GLU A 16 -8.93 4.29 8.13
N MET A 17 -9.70 4.31 7.04
CA MET A 17 -10.13 5.55 6.39
C MET A 17 -11.32 6.22 7.10
N GLY A 18 -11.77 5.71 8.24
CA GLY A 18 -12.81 6.28 9.08
C GLY A 18 -14.24 5.81 8.77
N ARG A 19 -14.40 4.71 8.02
CA ARG A 19 -15.71 4.09 7.83
C ARG A 19 -16.13 3.36 9.10
N SER A 20 -17.07 3.92 9.85
CA SER A 20 -17.72 3.20 10.97
C SER A 20 -18.91 2.39 10.45
N ARG A 21 -18.96 1.11 10.77
CA ARG A 21 -20.12 0.24 10.51
C ARG A 21 -21.10 0.36 11.68
N VAL A 22 -22.00 1.33 11.57
CA VAL A 22 -23.14 1.39 12.49
C VAL A 22 -24.22 0.50 11.89
N ASP A 23 -24.77 -0.42 12.68
CA ASP A 23 -25.93 -1.24 12.34
C ASP A 23 -27.19 -0.35 12.19
N SER A 24 -27.22 0.49 11.17
CA SER A 24 -28.39 1.28 10.84
C SER A 24 -29.12 0.65 9.66
N LYS A 25 -30.42 0.42 9.81
CA LYS A 25 -31.31 -0.02 8.73
C LYS A 25 -31.48 1.01 7.61
N SER A 26 -30.82 2.17 7.69
CA SER A 26 -30.87 3.25 6.72
C SER A 26 -29.56 3.40 5.97
N TYR A 27 -29.66 3.76 4.70
CA TYR A 27 -28.52 4.11 3.85
C TYR A 27 -27.81 5.33 4.45
N THR A 28 -26.57 5.16 4.91
CA THR A 28 -25.74 6.26 5.41
C THR A 28 -24.69 6.62 4.39
N ASN A 29 -24.35 7.91 4.29
CA ASN A 29 -23.22 8.35 3.46
C ASN A 29 -21.94 7.66 3.93
N ARG A 30 -21.21 7.07 2.97
CA ARG A 30 -19.95 6.36 3.23
C ARG A 30 -18.79 7.19 2.72
N ILE A 31 -17.72 7.26 3.49
CA ILE A 31 -16.48 7.95 3.08
C ILE A 31 -15.82 7.20 1.93
N ILE A 32 -15.82 5.87 2.01
CA ILE A 32 -15.26 4.96 1.00
C ILE A 32 -16.04 3.66 1.00
N ASP A 33 -16.11 3.01 -0.17
CA ASP A 33 -16.69 1.68 -0.38
C ASP A 33 -15.79 0.92 -1.36
N LEU A 34 -15.19 -0.19 -0.92
CA LEU A 34 -14.25 -0.99 -1.71
C LEU A 34 -14.86 -2.35 -2.03
N ASP A 35 -15.28 -2.52 -3.27
CA ASP A 35 -15.87 -3.77 -3.77
C ASP A 35 -14.88 -4.54 -4.64
N ILE A 36 -14.86 -5.87 -4.54
CA ILE A 36 -14.17 -6.75 -5.49
C ILE A 36 -15.13 -7.02 -6.64
N LEU A 37 -14.85 -6.48 -7.81
CA LEU A 37 -15.70 -6.68 -8.99
C LEU A 37 -15.46 -8.04 -9.64
N LEU A 38 -14.19 -8.33 -9.92
CA LEU A 38 -13.70 -9.55 -10.58
C LEU A 38 -12.39 -9.98 -9.91
N LEU A 39 -12.12 -11.27 -9.92
CA LEU A 39 -10.83 -11.85 -9.53
C LEU A 39 -10.47 -12.94 -10.55
N ASP A 40 -9.62 -12.59 -11.51
CA ASP A 40 -9.29 -13.42 -12.66
C ASP A 40 -10.57 -14.00 -13.33
N SER A 41 -10.67 -15.32 -13.46
CA SER A 41 -11.84 -16.03 -13.93
C SER A 41 -12.61 -16.74 -12.80
N GLU A 42 -12.32 -16.38 -11.54
CA GLU A 42 -12.92 -17.05 -10.38
C GLU A 42 -14.40 -16.71 -10.22
N THR A 43 -15.15 -17.71 -9.78
CA THR A 43 -16.51 -17.55 -9.27
C THR A 43 -16.56 -18.04 -7.84
N LEU A 44 -16.93 -17.17 -6.93
CA LEU A 44 -17.01 -17.47 -5.50
C LEU A 44 -18.37 -17.04 -4.95
N PHE A 45 -18.97 -17.91 -4.16
CA PHE A 45 -20.20 -17.62 -3.44
C PHE A 45 -20.02 -17.97 -1.97
N SER A 46 -19.61 -16.99 -1.15
CA SER A 46 -19.44 -17.17 0.30
C SER A 46 -20.32 -16.18 1.07
N GLU A 47 -20.45 -16.38 2.38
CA GLU A 47 -21.18 -15.45 3.25
C GLU A 47 -20.52 -14.04 3.27
N LYS A 48 -19.22 -13.96 3.00
CA LYS A 48 -18.45 -12.72 3.08
C LYS A 48 -18.22 -12.06 1.73
N THR A 49 -18.12 -12.87 0.65
CA THR A 49 -17.64 -12.40 -0.63
C THR A 49 -18.37 -13.13 -1.76
N ILE A 50 -18.89 -12.38 -2.70
CA ILE A 50 -19.49 -12.92 -3.95
C ILE A 50 -18.69 -12.35 -5.12
N ILE A 51 -18.11 -13.23 -5.95
CA ILE A 51 -17.35 -12.88 -7.14
C ILE A 51 -17.90 -13.69 -8.32
N PRO A 52 -18.19 -13.05 -9.46
CA PRO A 52 -18.21 -11.60 -9.73
C PRO A 52 -19.15 -10.82 -8.81
N HIS A 53 -18.91 -9.53 -8.62
CA HIS A 53 -19.79 -8.71 -7.81
C HIS A 53 -21.23 -8.76 -8.36
N PRO A 54 -22.24 -9.14 -7.56
CA PRO A 54 -23.56 -9.53 -8.06
C PRO A 54 -24.33 -8.43 -8.80
N ARG A 55 -24.02 -7.17 -8.55
CA ARG A 55 -24.68 -6.02 -9.16
C ARG A 55 -23.80 -5.21 -10.10
N MET A 56 -22.61 -5.73 -10.50
CA MET A 56 -21.69 -4.94 -11.32
C MET A 56 -22.27 -4.65 -12.71
N LEU A 57 -22.95 -5.62 -13.30
CA LEU A 57 -23.50 -5.50 -14.65
C LEU A 57 -24.73 -4.56 -14.70
N ASP A 58 -25.42 -4.37 -13.58
CA ASP A 58 -26.60 -3.51 -13.48
C ASP A 58 -26.26 -2.05 -13.21
N ARG A 59 -24.96 -1.70 -13.08
CA ARG A 59 -24.50 -0.38 -12.64
C ARG A 59 -23.60 0.27 -13.69
N LYS A 60 -24.13 1.21 -14.42
CA LYS A 60 -23.41 1.91 -15.48
C LYS A 60 -22.18 2.67 -14.97
N PHE A 61 -22.26 3.25 -13.77
CA PHE A 61 -21.14 3.95 -13.15
C PHE A 61 -19.98 3.02 -12.75
N VAL A 62 -20.23 1.69 -12.67
CA VAL A 62 -19.21 0.67 -12.50
C VAL A 62 -18.69 0.20 -13.85
N MET A 63 -19.61 -0.09 -14.79
CA MET A 63 -19.27 -0.71 -16.05
C MET A 63 -18.50 0.22 -17.01
N ILE A 64 -18.84 1.50 -17.07
CA ILE A 64 -18.15 2.45 -17.96
C ILE A 64 -16.65 2.56 -17.65
N PRO A 65 -16.22 2.89 -16.42
CA PRO A 65 -14.80 2.96 -16.10
C PRO A 65 -14.11 1.59 -16.15
N LEU A 66 -14.82 0.51 -15.85
CA LEU A 66 -14.27 -0.84 -15.98
C LEU A 66 -13.97 -1.21 -17.43
N VAL A 67 -14.87 -0.90 -18.36
CA VAL A 67 -14.67 -1.13 -19.78
C VAL A 67 -13.57 -0.24 -20.37
N GLU A 68 -13.38 0.97 -19.84
CA GLU A 68 -12.27 1.83 -20.27
C GLU A 68 -10.89 1.17 -20.06
N ILE A 69 -10.73 0.38 -18.99
CA ILE A 69 -9.47 -0.26 -18.64
C ILE A 69 -9.39 -1.76 -18.98
N ALA A 70 -10.51 -2.42 -19.16
CA ALA A 70 -10.60 -3.89 -19.23
C ALA A 70 -11.67 -4.40 -20.24
N ALA A 71 -11.88 -3.72 -21.35
CA ALA A 71 -12.95 -3.99 -22.33
C ALA A 71 -13.03 -5.46 -22.81
N HIS A 72 -11.87 -6.10 -22.96
CA HIS A 72 -11.75 -7.44 -23.55
C HIS A 72 -11.81 -8.58 -22.54
N ILE A 73 -11.79 -8.27 -21.23
CA ILE A 73 -11.94 -9.28 -20.19
C ILE A 73 -13.35 -9.88 -20.29
N SER A 74 -13.44 -11.20 -20.27
CA SER A 74 -14.72 -11.89 -20.26
C SER A 74 -15.26 -11.99 -18.84
N HIS A 75 -16.55 -11.67 -18.66
CA HIS A 75 -17.23 -11.88 -17.39
C HIS A 75 -17.34 -13.39 -17.11
N PRO A 76 -16.89 -13.91 -15.95
CA PRO A 76 -16.78 -15.35 -15.70
C PRO A 76 -18.11 -16.11 -15.82
N VAL A 77 -19.23 -15.49 -15.46
CA VAL A 77 -20.57 -16.11 -15.50
C VAL A 77 -21.24 -15.90 -16.87
N GLU A 78 -21.22 -14.65 -17.37
CA GLU A 78 -21.88 -14.33 -18.65
C GLU A 78 -21.12 -14.86 -19.86
N GLN A 79 -19.86 -15.22 -19.71
CA GLN A 79 -18.97 -15.68 -20.78
C GLN A 79 -18.92 -14.72 -21.99
N LYS A 80 -19.09 -13.42 -21.72
CA LYS A 80 -19.07 -12.34 -22.70
C LYS A 80 -18.03 -11.29 -22.30
N PRO A 81 -17.38 -10.64 -23.28
CA PRO A 81 -16.52 -9.49 -23.01
C PRO A 81 -17.28 -8.36 -22.30
N LEU A 82 -16.59 -7.63 -21.41
CA LEU A 82 -17.24 -6.59 -20.60
C LEU A 82 -17.86 -5.46 -21.42
N HIS A 83 -17.31 -5.13 -22.60
CA HIS A 83 -17.92 -4.13 -23.47
C HIS A 83 -19.29 -4.59 -23.98
N ILE A 84 -19.47 -5.88 -24.28
CA ILE A 84 -20.78 -6.43 -24.66
C ILE A 84 -21.75 -6.45 -23.47
N CYS A 85 -21.23 -6.70 -22.26
CA CYS A 85 -22.04 -6.61 -21.05
C CYS A 85 -22.51 -5.16 -20.78
N LEU A 86 -21.66 -4.17 -21.06
CA LEU A 86 -22.04 -2.76 -20.94
C LEU A 86 -23.14 -2.36 -21.91
N GLU A 87 -23.13 -2.85 -23.17
CA GLU A 87 -24.20 -2.61 -24.17
C GLU A 87 -25.54 -3.15 -23.69
N ALA A 88 -25.53 -4.22 -22.89
CA ALA A 88 -26.74 -4.84 -22.35
C ALA A 88 -27.17 -4.21 -20.99
N CYS A 89 -26.42 -3.29 -20.46
CA CYS A 89 -26.72 -2.64 -19.18
C CYS A 89 -27.96 -1.74 -19.30
N ILE A 90 -28.96 -2.00 -18.46
CA ILE A 90 -30.25 -1.29 -18.47
C ILE A 90 -30.27 0.00 -17.63
N ASP A 91 -29.18 0.28 -16.91
CA ASP A 91 -29.04 1.51 -16.11
C ASP A 91 -28.96 2.72 -17.04
N ASP A 92 -29.94 3.60 -16.96
CA ASP A 92 -30.06 4.83 -17.77
C ASP A 92 -29.42 6.06 -17.13
N SER A 93 -28.72 5.86 -16.01
CA SER A 93 -28.03 6.93 -15.31
C SER A 93 -27.07 7.69 -16.22
N GLU A 94 -27.08 9.01 -16.12
CA GLU A 94 -26.14 9.87 -16.83
C GLU A 94 -24.80 9.88 -16.09
N ILE A 95 -23.73 9.43 -16.75
CA ILE A 95 -22.39 9.32 -16.19
C ILE A 95 -21.47 10.31 -16.88
N HIS A 96 -20.84 11.18 -16.09
CA HIS A 96 -19.88 12.18 -16.59
C HIS A 96 -18.48 11.85 -16.10
N LYS A 97 -17.53 11.81 -17.02
CA LYS A 97 -16.11 11.72 -16.68
C LYS A 97 -15.66 13.07 -16.14
N MET A 98 -15.15 13.07 -14.92
CA MET A 98 -14.55 14.26 -14.32
C MET A 98 -13.09 14.42 -14.75
N ASP A 99 -12.70 15.62 -15.14
CA ASP A 99 -11.29 15.95 -15.42
C ASP A 99 -10.56 16.28 -14.10
N VAL A 100 -10.45 15.26 -13.24
CA VAL A 100 -9.73 15.36 -11.96
C VAL A 100 -8.52 14.47 -12.03
N GLN A 101 -7.33 15.07 -11.99
CA GLN A 101 -6.09 14.33 -11.80
C GLN A 101 -5.95 13.96 -10.32
N LEU A 102 -6.07 12.68 -10.01
CA LEU A 102 -5.70 12.18 -8.70
C LEU A 102 -4.17 12.20 -8.59
N ASN A 103 -3.65 13.08 -7.74
CA ASN A 103 -2.24 13.09 -7.43
C ASN A 103 -1.90 11.82 -6.64
N ARG A 104 -1.30 10.84 -7.31
CA ARG A 104 -0.72 9.70 -6.62
C ARG A 104 0.40 10.20 -5.70
N PRO A 105 0.36 9.93 -4.39
CA PRO A 105 1.51 10.23 -3.55
C PRO A 105 2.75 9.56 -4.14
N ILE A 106 3.79 10.35 -4.41
CA ILE A 106 5.06 9.80 -4.87
C ILE A 106 5.62 8.96 -3.71
N PRO A 107 5.89 7.65 -3.91
CA PRO A 107 6.48 6.83 -2.88
C PRO A 107 7.75 7.47 -2.34
N ILE A 108 7.99 7.38 -1.03
CA ILE A 108 9.12 8.04 -0.37
C ILE A 108 10.47 7.70 -1.04
N PHE A 109 10.62 6.47 -1.53
CA PHE A 109 11.82 5.97 -2.20
C PHE A 109 11.98 6.44 -3.66
N GLU A 110 10.89 6.88 -4.29
CA GLU A 110 10.96 7.55 -5.60
C GLU A 110 11.25 9.05 -5.44
N LYS A 111 10.94 9.61 -4.27
CA LYS A 111 11.10 11.04 -3.99
C LYS A 111 12.46 11.39 -3.43
N TYR A 112 13.06 10.53 -2.62
CA TYR A 112 14.30 10.80 -1.90
C TYR A 112 15.36 9.73 -2.17
N ASN A 113 16.56 10.17 -2.51
CA ASN A 113 17.72 9.30 -2.72
C ASN A 113 18.40 8.87 -1.41
N TYR A 114 18.09 9.53 -0.32
CA TYR A 114 18.63 9.25 1.00
C TYR A 114 17.58 9.45 2.08
N ILE A 115 17.44 8.43 2.93
CA ILE A 115 16.49 8.42 4.06
C ILE A 115 17.27 8.05 5.32
N ALA A 116 17.29 8.93 6.32
CA ALA A 116 17.88 8.67 7.63
C ALA A 116 16.78 8.25 8.62
N ILE A 117 17.04 7.20 9.39
CA ILE A 117 16.15 6.70 10.45
C ILE A 117 16.83 6.94 11.80
N GLU A 118 16.27 7.82 12.60
CA GLU A 118 16.77 8.17 13.92
C GLU A 118 15.79 7.75 15.02
N GLY A 119 16.31 7.58 16.22
CA GLY A 119 15.50 7.23 17.40
C GLY A 119 16.36 6.64 18.53
N ASN A 120 15.77 6.46 19.69
CA ASN A 120 16.43 5.94 20.87
C ASN A 120 16.94 4.51 20.72
N ILE A 121 17.85 4.09 21.59
CA ILE A 121 18.31 2.70 21.69
C ILE A 121 17.10 1.79 21.95
N GLY A 122 16.99 0.70 21.19
CA GLY A 122 15.87 -0.25 21.30
C GLY A 122 14.59 0.16 20.56
N ALA A 123 14.55 1.32 19.88
CA ALA A 123 13.36 1.78 19.14
C ALA A 123 13.07 1.01 17.83
N GLY A 124 13.86 -0.03 17.51
CA GLY A 124 13.62 -0.86 16.30
C GLY A 124 14.16 -0.27 14.99
N LYS A 125 15.03 0.76 15.04
CA LYS A 125 15.63 1.38 13.84
C LYS A 125 16.19 0.36 12.83
N THR A 126 17.06 -0.51 13.31
CA THR A 126 17.72 -1.53 12.49
C THR A 126 16.71 -2.51 11.86
N SER A 127 15.69 -2.89 12.61
CA SER A 127 14.62 -3.78 12.09
C SER A 127 13.83 -3.10 10.98
N LEU A 128 13.42 -1.84 11.21
CA LEU A 128 12.72 -1.05 10.20
C LEU A 128 13.58 -0.86 8.95
N THR A 129 14.87 -0.49 9.11
CA THR A 129 15.79 -0.29 7.98
C THR A 129 15.94 -1.55 7.13
N LYS A 130 16.03 -2.74 7.75
CA LYS A 130 16.11 -4.01 7.03
C LYS A 130 14.82 -4.37 6.29
N MET A 131 13.66 -4.11 6.89
CA MET A 131 12.37 -4.28 6.19
C MET A 131 12.28 -3.37 4.97
N MET A 132 12.72 -2.12 5.10
CA MET A 132 12.75 -1.17 3.98
C MET A 132 13.75 -1.59 2.87
N GLU A 133 14.89 -2.19 3.24
CA GLU A 133 15.83 -2.79 2.28
C GLU A 133 15.16 -3.88 1.46
N GLU A 134 14.47 -4.81 2.12
CA GLU A 134 13.78 -5.93 1.47
C GLU A 134 12.61 -5.46 0.60
N ASP A 135 11.77 -4.56 1.11
CA ASP A 135 10.56 -4.11 0.41
C ASP A 135 10.85 -3.19 -0.80
N PHE A 136 11.94 -2.41 -0.73
CA PHE A 136 12.24 -1.37 -1.73
C PHE A 136 13.57 -1.56 -2.45
N ASN A 137 14.29 -2.65 -2.20
CA ASN A 137 15.63 -2.92 -2.76
C ASN A 137 16.60 -1.74 -2.58
N ALA A 138 16.59 -1.15 -1.38
CA ALA A 138 17.40 0.01 -1.05
C ALA A 138 18.77 -0.41 -0.50
N LYS A 139 19.82 0.37 -0.79
CA LYS A 139 21.12 0.17 -0.14
C LYS A 139 21.05 0.62 1.31
N VAL A 140 21.39 -0.27 2.25
CA VAL A 140 21.38 0.00 3.69
C VAL A 140 22.76 0.39 4.18
N VAL A 141 22.80 1.44 4.98
CA VAL A 141 23.99 1.90 5.73
C VAL A 141 23.68 1.80 7.22
N LEU A 142 24.40 0.94 7.92
CA LEU A 142 24.24 0.72 9.36
C LEU A 142 25.47 1.19 10.14
N GLU A 143 25.26 1.61 11.38
CA GLU A 143 26.36 1.89 12.29
C GLU A 143 27.06 0.58 12.69
N ARG A 144 28.36 0.49 12.42
CA ARG A 144 29.20 -0.67 12.76
C ARG A 144 29.79 -0.50 14.16
N PHE A 145 29.06 -0.95 15.18
CA PHE A 145 29.47 -0.84 16.56
C PHE A 145 30.61 -1.79 16.94
N ALA A 146 30.60 -3.02 16.39
CA ALA A 146 31.49 -4.09 16.85
C ALA A 146 32.98 -3.77 16.66
N ASP A 147 33.32 -3.11 15.58
CA ASP A 147 34.71 -2.83 15.20
C ASP A 147 35.15 -1.39 15.51
N ASN A 148 34.33 -0.62 16.25
CA ASN A 148 34.65 0.77 16.51
C ASN A 148 35.66 0.90 17.69
N PRO A 149 36.89 1.39 17.42
CA PRO A 149 37.95 1.42 18.43
C PRO A 149 37.73 2.46 19.54
N PHE A 150 36.81 3.41 19.33
CA PHE A 150 36.48 4.45 20.30
C PHE A 150 35.32 4.07 21.22
N LEU A 151 34.46 3.15 20.84
CA LEU A 151 33.28 2.80 21.62
C LEU A 151 33.60 2.29 23.02
N PRO A 152 34.56 1.37 23.26
CA PRO A 152 34.94 0.97 24.60
C PRO A 152 35.58 2.08 25.43
N LYS A 153 36.26 3.04 24.78
CA LYS A 153 36.89 4.19 25.44
C LYS A 153 35.82 5.22 25.82
N PHE A 154 34.82 5.43 25.00
CA PHE A 154 33.70 6.32 25.28
C PHE A 154 32.92 5.91 26.53
N TYR A 155 32.67 4.61 26.74
CA TYR A 155 32.01 4.16 27.96
C TYR A 155 32.82 4.39 29.23
N LYS A 156 34.18 4.55 29.15
CA LYS A 156 35.05 4.86 30.27
C LYS A 156 35.17 6.37 30.51
N ASP A 157 35.20 7.18 29.46
CA ASP A 157 35.37 8.62 29.51
C ASP A 157 34.63 9.29 28.35
N ARG A 158 33.39 9.67 28.65
CA ARG A 158 32.46 10.21 27.63
C ARG A 158 32.87 11.59 27.16
N GLU A 159 33.39 12.43 28.02
CA GLU A 159 33.78 13.80 27.65
C GLU A 159 34.95 13.77 26.66
N ARG A 160 35.94 12.95 26.92
CA ARG A 160 37.15 12.86 26.10
C ARG A 160 36.90 12.14 24.77
N TYR A 161 36.07 11.08 24.74
CA TYR A 161 35.94 10.22 23.58
C TYR A 161 34.61 10.38 22.82
N GLY A 162 33.73 11.29 23.24
CA GLY A 162 32.48 11.57 22.54
C GLY A 162 32.70 12.03 21.09
N PHE A 163 33.48 13.10 20.93
CA PHE A 163 33.77 13.63 19.60
C PHE A 163 34.52 12.62 18.68
N PRO A 164 35.62 11.95 19.11
CA PRO A 164 36.29 10.92 18.33
C PRO A 164 35.36 9.76 17.89
N LEU A 165 34.42 9.35 18.77
CA LEU A 165 33.46 8.32 18.48
C LEU A 165 32.50 8.76 17.37
N GLU A 166 31.91 9.94 17.48
CA GLU A 166 30.99 10.48 16.47
C GLU A 166 31.67 10.65 15.10
N MET A 167 32.92 11.16 15.12
CA MET A 167 33.69 11.29 13.87
C MET A 167 34.02 9.94 13.23
N SER A 168 34.27 8.91 14.03
CA SER A 168 34.51 7.57 13.50
C SER A 168 33.26 6.96 12.85
N PHE A 169 32.08 7.17 13.44
CA PHE A 169 30.82 6.76 12.82
C PHE A 169 30.51 7.54 11.55
N LEU A 170 30.81 8.84 11.54
CA LEU A 170 30.63 9.65 10.34
C LEU A 170 31.53 9.18 9.19
N ALA A 171 32.80 8.89 9.47
CA ALA A 171 33.76 8.38 8.48
C ALA A 171 33.33 7.01 7.92
N ASP A 172 32.89 6.10 8.78
CA ASP A 172 32.40 4.77 8.37
C ASP A 172 31.13 4.90 7.49
N ARG A 173 30.19 5.75 7.85
CA ARG A 173 28.99 6.04 7.03
C ARG A 173 29.37 6.64 5.67
N PHE A 174 30.28 7.57 5.64
CA PHE A 174 30.76 8.15 4.38
C PHE A 174 31.34 7.08 3.46
N GLN A 175 32.18 6.20 3.99
CA GLN A 175 32.76 5.10 3.21
C GLN A 175 31.69 4.15 2.68
N GLN A 176 30.72 3.74 3.50
CA GLN A 176 29.61 2.87 3.07
C GLN A 176 28.72 3.51 1.98
N LEU A 177 28.63 4.84 1.94
CA LEU A 177 27.87 5.55 0.91
C LEU A 177 28.62 5.67 -0.42
N THR A 178 29.96 5.64 -0.39
CA THR A 178 30.82 5.78 -1.58
C THR A 178 31.22 4.47 -2.23
N ASP A 179 31.14 3.37 -1.49
CA ASP A 179 31.33 1.99 -1.99
C ASP A 179 30.04 1.49 -2.72
#